data_cc2ca7e6be84114aaf13ca4d3949da4e
#
_entry.id   cc2ca7e6be84114aaf13ca4d3949da4e
#
_cell.length_a   1.000
_cell.length_b   1.000
_cell.length_c   1.000
_cell.angle_alpha   90.00
_cell.angle_beta   90.00
_cell.angle_gamma   90.00
#
_symmetry.space_group_name_H-M   'P 1'
#
loop_
_entity.id
_entity.type
_entity.pdbx_description
1 polymer ?
#
loop_
_entity_poly.entity_id
_entity_poly.type
_entity_poly.pdbx_seq_one_letter_code
_entity_poly.pdbx_strand_id
1 'polypeptide(L)'
;MRLVNYIYLSTLLFAIGAAVVLVRRNAIVVFMGVELMLNATNLAFVTFARMHGSLDGQVIALFVMVVAAAEVVVGLAIIMAIFRARRSASVDAANLLKL
;
A
#
# COMPACT_ATOMS: atom_id res chain seq x y z
N MET A 1 -11.68 -23.87 -0.48
CA MET A 1 -10.93 -22.97 -1.39
C MET A 1 -9.45 -23.32 -1.30
N ARG A 2 -8.78 -23.43 -2.43
CA ARG A 2 -7.36 -23.72 -2.44
C ARG A 2 -6.55 -22.51 -2.00
N LEU A 3 -5.44 -22.76 -1.30
CA LEU A 3 -4.56 -21.66 -0.90
C LEU A 3 -3.98 -20.91 -2.09
N VAL A 4 -3.75 -21.60 -3.21
CA VAL A 4 -3.24 -20.97 -4.42
C VAL A 4 -4.18 -19.86 -4.94
N ASN A 5 -5.47 -19.95 -4.67
CA ASN A 5 -6.42 -18.91 -5.07
C ASN A 5 -6.14 -17.58 -4.36
N TYR A 6 -5.63 -17.62 -3.13
CA TYR A 6 -5.25 -16.42 -2.42
C TYR A 6 -4.02 -15.76 -3.03
N ILE A 7 -3.12 -16.56 -3.63
CA ILE A 7 -1.98 -16.01 -4.36
C ILE A 7 -2.45 -15.28 -5.62
N TYR A 8 -3.41 -15.84 -6.33
CA TYR A 8 -4.00 -15.16 -7.49
C TYR A 8 -4.66 -13.84 -7.08
N LEU A 9 -5.40 -13.87 -5.97
CA LEU A 9 -6.03 -12.66 -5.45
C LEU A 9 -4.98 -11.63 -5.06
N SER A 10 -3.92 -12.06 -4.38
CA SER A 10 -2.82 -11.18 -3.99
C SER A 10 -2.18 -10.53 -5.22
N THR A 11 -1.92 -11.30 -6.26
CA THR A 11 -1.34 -10.78 -7.50
C THR A 11 -2.25 -9.76 -8.15
N LEU A 12 -3.55 -10.05 -8.20
CA LEU A 12 -4.53 -9.14 -8.77
C LEU A 12 -4.60 -7.82 -8.00
N LEU A 13 -4.65 -7.90 -6.67
CA LEU A 13 -4.69 -6.71 -5.83
C LEU A 13 -3.43 -5.86 -5.99
N PHE A 14 -2.28 -6.51 -6.05
CA PHE A 14 -1.01 -5.80 -6.27
C PHE A 14 -1.01 -5.09 -7.62
N ALA A 15 -1.47 -5.76 -8.67
CA ALA A 15 -1.55 -5.19 -10.01
C ALA A 15 -2.48 -3.98 -10.04
N ILE A 16 -3.63 -4.06 -9.37
CA ILE A 16 -4.57 -2.95 -9.29
C ILE A 16 -3.93 -1.76 -8.56
N GLY A 17 -3.28 -2.03 -7.42
CA GLY A 17 -2.59 -0.98 -6.66
C GLY A 17 -1.48 -0.32 -7.47
N ALA A 18 -0.69 -1.11 -8.18
CA ALA A 18 0.37 -0.59 -9.03
C ALA A 18 -0.19 0.27 -10.17
N ALA A 19 -1.28 -0.17 -10.78
CA ALA A 19 -1.93 0.61 -11.84
C ALA A 19 -2.40 1.96 -11.31
N VAL A 20 -3.00 2.00 -10.12
CA VAL A 20 -3.44 3.24 -9.50
C VAL A 20 -2.26 4.18 -9.27
N VAL A 21 -1.16 3.66 -8.75
CA VAL A 21 0.05 4.46 -8.47
C VAL A 21 0.60 5.07 -9.76
N LEU A 22 0.59 4.31 -10.86
CA LEU A 22 1.16 4.77 -12.12
C LEU A 22 0.26 5.72 -12.89
N VAL A 23 -1.06 5.63 -12.69
CA VAL A 23 -2.03 6.37 -13.51
C VAL A 23 -2.54 7.62 -12.81
N ARG A 24 -2.75 7.57 -11.50
CA ARG A 24 -3.37 8.66 -10.77
C ARG A 24 -2.36 9.70 -10.32
N ARG A 25 -2.80 10.95 -10.28
CA ARG A 25 -1.96 12.08 -9.85
C ARG A 25 -2.35 12.64 -8.49
N ASN A 26 -3.53 12.27 -7.98
CA ASN A 26 -3.95 12.69 -6.66
C ASN A 26 -3.14 11.92 -5.62
N ALA A 27 -2.48 12.64 -4.72
CA ALA A 27 -1.58 12.04 -3.74
C ALA A 27 -2.31 11.07 -2.80
N ILE A 28 -3.55 11.38 -2.43
CA ILE A 28 -4.33 10.50 -1.57
C ILE A 28 -4.64 9.20 -2.28
N VAL A 29 -5.01 9.26 -3.56
CA VAL A 29 -5.33 8.07 -4.36
C VAL A 29 -4.07 7.24 -4.60
N VAL A 30 -2.93 7.86 -4.88
CA VAL A 30 -1.64 7.17 -5.01
C VAL A 30 -1.29 6.45 -3.71
N PHE A 31 -1.50 7.13 -2.58
CA PHE A 31 -1.25 6.54 -1.26
C PHE A 31 -2.14 5.32 -1.02
N MET A 32 -3.41 5.40 -1.41
CA MET A 32 -4.32 4.25 -1.33
C MET A 32 -3.84 3.09 -2.20
N GLY A 33 -3.29 3.38 -3.37
CA GLY A 33 -2.71 2.36 -4.25
C GLY A 33 -1.53 1.65 -3.59
N VAL A 34 -0.64 2.39 -2.94
CA VAL A 34 0.48 1.82 -2.20
C VAL A 34 -0.02 0.93 -1.04
N GLU A 35 -1.03 1.39 -0.32
CA GLU A 35 -1.62 0.60 0.76
C GLU A 35 -2.23 -0.70 0.24
N LEU A 36 -2.87 -0.66 -0.92
CA LEU A 36 -3.42 -1.86 -1.54
C LEU A 36 -2.29 -2.83 -1.91
N MET A 37 -1.17 -2.32 -2.41
CA MET A 37 0.00 -3.16 -2.73
C MET A 37 0.56 -3.81 -1.46
N LEU A 38 0.63 -3.09 -0.35
CA LEU A 38 1.07 -3.63 0.93
C LEU A 38 0.12 -4.71 1.44
N ASN A 39 -1.18 -4.49 1.33
CA ASN A 39 -2.17 -5.50 1.71
C ASN A 39 -2.03 -6.76 0.86
N ALA A 40 -1.79 -6.59 -0.44
CA ALA A 40 -1.58 -7.72 -1.34
C ALA A 40 -0.34 -8.52 -0.92
N THR A 41 0.74 -7.84 -0.57
CA THR A 41 1.98 -8.48 -0.10
C THR A 41 1.73 -9.25 1.19
N ASN A 42 0.99 -8.66 2.13
CA ASN A 42 0.64 -9.33 3.38
C ASN A 42 -0.19 -10.59 3.14
N LEU A 43 -1.15 -10.51 2.25
CA LEU A 43 -1.96 -11.67 1.88
C LEU A 43 -1.05 -12.79 1.35
N ALA A 44 -0.07 -12.44 0.52
CA ALA A 44 0.89 -13.41 0.00
C ALA A 44 1.72 -14.04 1.13
N PHE A 45 2.24 -13.24 2.08
CA PHE A 45 3.00 -13.76 3.21
C PHE A 45 2.19 -14.75 4.03
N VAL A 46 0.97 -14.40 4.37
CA VAL A 46 0.10 -15.28 5.17
C VAL A 46 -0.21 -16.56 4.40
N THR A 47 -0.48 -16.43 3.10
CA THR A 47 -0.81 -17.59 2.27
C THR A 47 0.39 -18.54 2.16
N PHE A 48 1.58 -18.03 1.89
CA PHE A 48 2.78 -18.86 1.81
C PHE A 48 3.10 -19.50 3.16
N ALA A 49 2.89 -18.77 4.27
CA ALA A 49 3.08 -19.33 5.60
C ALA A 49 2.15 -20.52 5.84
N ARG A 50 0.88 -20.40 5.44
CA ARG A 50 -0.08 -21.49 5.55
C ARG A 50 0.32 -22.68 4.67
N MET A 51 0.79 -22.42 3.46
CA MET A 51 1.21 -23.46 2.54
C MET A 51 2.40 -24.27 3.08
N HIS A 52 3.30 -23.62 3.82
CA HIS A 52 4.50 -24.25 4.37
C HIS A 52 4.35 -24.67 5.82
N GLY A 53 3.18 -24.46 6.41
CA GLY A 53 2.94 -24.83 7.81
C GLY A 53 3.79 -24.04 8.79
N SER A 54 4.21 -22.81 8.43
CA SER A 54 5.07 -21.95 9.24
C SER A 54 4.30 -20.76 9.78
N LEU A 55 4.60 -20.37 11.01
CA LEU A 55 4.07 -19.15 11.60
C LEU A 55 4.92 -17.92 11.27
N ASP A 56 6.13 -18.12 10.76
CA ASP A 56 7.07 -17.01 10.52
C ASP A 56 6.50 -15.99 9.55
N GLY A 57 5.87 -16.44 8.47
CA GLY A 57 5.25 -15.55 7.50
C GLY A 57 4.08 -14.76 8.08
N GLN A 58 3.35 -15.37 9.02
CA GLN A 58 2.25 -14.68 9.70
C GLN A 58 2.78 -13.59 10.64
N VAL A 59 3.87 -13.88 11.35
CA VAL A 59 4.53 -12.90 12.22
C VAL A 59 5.05 -11.73 11.40
N ILE A 60 5.69 -12.01 10.26
CA ILE A 60 6.18 -10.97 9.35
C ILE A 60 5.00 -10.12 8.86
N ALA A 61 3.90 -10.74 8.48
CA ALA A 61 2.71 -10.00 8.04
C ALA A 61 2.19 -9.08 9.14
N LEU A 62 2.19 -9.53 10.39
CA LEU A 62 1.78 -8.69 11.51
C LEU A 62 2.67 -7.45 11.63
N PHE A 63 3.99 -7.62 11.55
CA PHE A 63 4.92 -6.50 11.58
C PHE A 63 4.69 -5.53 10.43
N VAL A 64 4.46 -6.05 9.22
CA VAL A 64 4.19 -5.20 8.06
C VAL A 64 2.89 -4.44 8.25
N MET A 65 1.87 -5.04 8.86
CA MET A 65 0.62 -4.35 9.16
C MET A 65 0.84 -3.18 10.13
N VAL A 66 1.68 -3.36 11.14
CA VAL A 66 2.02 -2.28 12.08
C VAL A 66 2.75 -1.15 11.36
N VAL A 67 3.73 -1.48 10.52
CA VAL A 67 4.46 -0.49 9.73
C VAL A 67 3.51 0.23 8.78
N ALA A 68 2.62 -0.49 8.10
CA ALA A 68 1.65 0.10 7.20
C ALA A 68 0.72 1.08 7.94
N ALA A 69 0.28 0.72 9.13
CA ALA A 69 -0.55 1.60 9.94
C ALA A 69 0.19 2.90 10.31
N ALA A 70 1.46 2.78 10.68
CA ALA A 70 2.28 3.95 10.97
C ALA A 70 2.48 4.82 9.73
N GLU A 71 2.69 4.20 8.57
CA GLU A 71 2.83 4.93 7.30
C GLU A 71 1.56 5.68 6.93
N VAL A 72 0.38 5.09 7.20
CA VAL A 72 -0.90 5.77 6.94
C VAL A 72 -0.95 7.08 7.71
N VAL A 73 -0.63 7.05 9.01
CA VAL A 73 -0.69 8.25 9.84
C VAL A 73 0.29 9.30 9.34
N VAL A 74 1.55 8.92 9.13
CA VAL A 74 2.59 9.85 8.69
C VAL A 74 2.32 10.34 7.27
N GLY A 75 1.95 9.44 6.38
CA GLY A 75 1.70 9.78 4.98
C GLY A 75 0.52 10.72 4.83
N LEU A 76 -0.57 10.47 5.52
CA LEU A 76 -1.73 11.36 5.47
C LEU A 76 -1.41 12.71 6.09
N ALA A 77 -0.62 12.75 7.16
CA ALA A 77 -0.19 14.01 7.76
C ALA A 77 0.61 14.86 6.78
N ILE A 78 1.54 14.23 6.05
CA ILE A 78 2.34 14.91 5.03
C ILE A 78 1.44 15.43 3.89
N ILE A 79 0.54 14.59 3.40
CA ILE A 79 -0.38 14.96 2.31
C ILE A 79 -1.25 16.12 2.75
N MET A 80 -1.76 16.11 3.97
CA MET A 80 -2.59 17.20 4.48
C MET A 80 -1.80 18.49 4.64
N ALA A 81 -0.54 18.41 5.06
CA ALA A 81 0.32 19.59 5.16
C ALA A 81 0.54 20.21 3.80
N ILE A 82 0.82 19.39 2.78
CA ILE A 82 0.98 19.86 1.40
C ILE A 82 -0.32 20.47 0.88
N PHE A 83 -1.44 19.79 1.13
CA PHE A 83 -2.75 20.29 0.69
C PHE A 83 -3.07 21.65 1.30
N ARG A 84 -2.81 21.83 2.59
CA ARG A 84 -3.07 23.12 3.26
C ARG A 84 -2.19 24.23 2.70
N ALA A 85 -0.94 23.91 2.36
CA ALA A 85 -0.01 24.90 1.81
C ALA A 85 -0.34 25.25 0.36
N ARG A 86 -0.79 24.26 -0.44
CA ARG A 86 -0.99 24.41 -1.87
C ARG A 86 -2.45 24.34 -2.30
N ARG A 87 -3.33 23.95 -1.40
CA ARG A 87 -4.75 23.72 -1.67
C ARG A 87 -4.95 22.73 -2.82
N SER A 88 -4.04 21.75 -2.94
CA SER A 88 -4.09 20.72 -3.96
C SER A 88 -3.44 19.45 -3.44
N ALA A 89 -4.07 18.29 -3.72
CA ALA A 89 -3.53 16.98 -3.39
C ALA A 89 -2.76 16.35 -4.56
N SER A 90 -2.60 17.08 -5.66
CA SER A 90 -1.87 16.59 -6.83
C SER A 90 -0.38 16.49 -6.55
N VAL A 91 0.24 15.36 -6.92
CA VAL A 91 1.68 15.19 -6.79
C VAL A 91 2.45 16.13 -7.71
N ASP A 92 1.84 16.55 -8.81
CA ASP A 92 2.44 17.53 -9.70
C ASP A 92 2.58 18.90 -9.02
N ALA A 93 1.59 19.29 -8.20
CA ALA A 93 1.65 20.52 -7.43
C ALA A 93 2.75 20.44 -6.37
N ALA A 94 2.90 19.30 -5.68
CA ALA A 94 3.96 19.10 -4.69
C ALA A 94 5.35 19.18 -5.34
N ASN A 95 5.47 18.82 -6.60
CA ASN A 95 6.73 18.87 -7.33
C ASN A 95 7.31 20.29 -7.42
N LEU A 96 6.48 21.32 -7.32
CA LEU A 96 6.94 22.69 -7.32
C LEU A 96 7.82 23.03 -6.11
N LEU A 97 7.74 22.23 -5.06
CA LEU A 97 8.58 22.42 -3.87
C LEU A 97 10.05 22.10 -4.11
N LYS A 98 10.39 21.46 -5.23
CA LYS A 98 11.75 21.11 -5.58
C LYS A 98 12.58 22.30 -6.07
N LEU A 99 11.96 23.41 -6.28
CA LEU A 99 12.65 24.62 -6.70
C LEU A 99 13.59 25.16 -5.62
#